data_17270b8062925d29065df8048fbd954d
#
_entry.id   17270b8062925d29065df8048fbd954d
#
_cell.length_a   1.000
_cell.length_b   1.000
_cell.length_c   1.000
_cell.angle_alpha   90.00
_cell.angle_beta   90.00
_cell.angle_gamma   90.00
#
_symmetry.space_group_name_H-M   'P 1'
#
loop_
_entity.id
_entity.type
_entity.pdbx_description
1 polymer ?
#
loop_
_entity_poly.entity_id
_entity_poly.type
_entity_poly.pdbx_seq_one_letter_code
_entity_poly.pdbx_strand_id
1 'polypeptide(L)'
;IGLPAQMRLNGWVDIAGNLVPEASTRIRYLEEEGEYGAVYALEEESEEGIPLYFSQTDIRQYIDTKAAAHTMLDCLLESAGCTEEDIGHYYLSGAFCAHGNLESAITVGIFPDVPLERYSALSNASLDGARTLLLDRSRMEDIEYLRENVYSVQFASMPDFIVRMQAAKFI
;
A
#
# COMPACT_ATOMS: atom_id res chain seq x y z
N ILE A 1 -1.87 7.32 -0.80
CA ILE A 1 -2.32 6.60 0.41
C ILE A 1 -3.12 7.54 1.32
N GLY A 2 -2.61 8.75 1.64
CA GLY A 2 -3.29 9.67 2.56
C GLY A 2 -4.70 10.06 2.12
N LEU A 3 -4.92 10.36 0.83
CA LEU A 3 -6.22 10.74 0.33
C LEU A 3 -7.27 9.61 0.48
N PRO A 4 -7.05 8.37 0.00
CA PRO A 4 -8.00 7.28 0.23
C PRO A 4 -8.30 7.00 1.70
N ALA A 5 -7.29 7.09 2.58
CA ALA A 5 -7.50 6.93 4.02
C ALA A 5 -8.43 8.02 4.57
N GLN A 6 -8.22 9.29 4.20
CA GLN A 6 -9.10 10.38 4.61
C GLN A 6 -10.51 10.25 4.02
N MET A 7 -10.64 9.82 2.76
CA MET A 7 -11.94 9.54 2.14
C MET A 7 -12.71 8.46 2.92
N ARG A 8 -12.01 7.40 3.34
CA ARG A 8 -12.61 6.33 4.15
C ARG A 8 -13.05 6.83 5.52
N LEU A 9 -12.17 7.53 6.23
CA LEU A 9 -12.45 8.06 7.58
C LEU A 9 -13.59 9.07 7.59
N ASN A 10 -13.75 9.86 6.52
CA ASN A 10 -14.81 10.86 6.38
C ASN A 10 -16.09 10.34 5.70
N GLY A 11 -16.17 9.05 5.41
CA GLY A 11 -17.35 8.43 4.79
C GLY A 11 -17.58 8.82 3.33
N TRP A 12 -16.55 9.32 2.63
CA TRP A 12 -16.65 9.64 1.21
C TRP A 12 -16.66 8.39 0.32
N VAL A 13 -16.13 7.30 0.85
CA VAL A 13 -16.22 5.98 0.25
C VAL A 13 -16.79 4.98 1.24
N ASP A 14 -17.55 4.02 0.74
CA ASP A 14 -18.02 2.88 1.51
C ASP A 14 -16.90 1.82 1.68
N ILE A 15 -17.20 0.73 2.38
CA ILE A 15 -16.22 -0.34 2.62
C ILE A 15 -15.78 -1.05 1.32
N ALA A 16 -16.61 -1.02 0.28
CA ALA A 16 -16.29 -1.57 -1.03
C ALA A 16 -15.54 -0.59 -1.94
N GLY A 17 -15.28 0.64 -1.44
CA GLY A 17 -14.59 1.70 -2.17
C GLY A 17 -15.46 2.45 -3.17
N ASN A 18 -16.79 2.36 -3.07
CA ASN A 18 -17.65 3.17 -3.90
C ASN A 18 -17.78 4.58 -3.29
N LEU A 19 -17.71 5.60 -4.14
CA LEU A 19 -17.99 6.97 -3.74
C LEU A 19 -19.43 7.10 -3.25
N VAL A 20 -19.62 7.88 -2.18
CA VAL A 20 -20.92 8.20 -1.57
C VAL A 20 -21.23 9.66 -1.92
N PRO A 21 -21.99 9.94 -3.00
CA PRO A 21 -22.21 11.32 -3.50
C PRO A 21 -22.79 12.27 -2.46
N GLU A 22 -23.60 11.74 -1.54
CA GLU A 22 -24.28 12.52 -0.50
C GLU A 22 -23.33 12.94 0.65
N ALA A 23 -22.16 12.30 0.74
CA ALA A 23 -21.20 12.56 1.83
C ALA A 23 -20.50 13.92 1.70
N SER A 24 -20.37 14.47 0.48
CA SER A 24 -19.71 15.76 0.25
C SER A 24 -20.12 16.40 -1.07
N THR A 25 -20.25 17.74 -1.07
CA THR A 25 -20.43 18.51 -2.32
C THR A 25 -19.21 18.47 -3.24
N ARG A 26 -18.08 17.96 -2.76
CA ARG A 26 -16.88 17.72 -3.57
C ARG A 26 -16.92 16.38 -4.29
N ILE A 27 -17.89 15.51 -4.04
CA ILE A 27 -18.13 14.30 -4.84
C ILE A 27 -19.08 14.67 -5.95
N ARG A 28 -18.59 14.71 -7.18
CA ARG A 28 -19.32 15.21 -8.35
C ARG A 28 -19.28 14.20 -9.48
N TYR A 29 -20.29 14.25 -10.33
CA TYR A 29 -20.25 13.55 -11.60
C TYR A 29 -19.31 14.28 -12.56
N LEU A 30 -18.34 13.55 -13.11
CA LEU A 30 -17.35 14.05 -14.04
C LEU A 30 -17.84 13.72 -15.44
N GLU A 31 -18.35 14.73 -16.17
CA GLU A 31 -18.99 14.55 -17.48
C GLU A 31 -18.03 13.94 -18.52
N GLU A 32 -16.76 14.34 -18.49
CA GLU A 32 -15.74 13.83 -19.42
C GLU A 32 -15.36 12.36 -19.14
N GLU A 33 -15.37 11.96 -17.89
CA GLU A 33 -15.04 10.58 -17.44
C GLU A 33 -16.27 9.66 -17.45
N GLY A 34 -17.47 10.23 -17.40
CA GLY A 34 -18.72 9.48 -17.33
C GLY A 34 -18.96 8.78 -15.99
N GLU A 35 -18.29 9.22 -14.92
CA GLU A 35 -18.38 8.62 -13.58
C GLU A 35 -18.25 9.66 -12.46
N TYR A 36 -18.48 9.24 -11.21
CA TYR A 36 -18.23 10.11 -10.06
C TYR A 36 -16.74 10.23 -9.74
N GLY A 37 -16.34 11.39 -9.24
CA GLY A 37 -15.01 11.66 -8.71
C GLY A 37 -15.06 12.52 -7.46
N ALA A 38 -14.09 12.36 -6.59
CA ALA A 38 -13.85 13.20 -5.43
C ALA A 38 -12.87 14.30 -5.78
N VAL A 39 -13.34 15.54 -5.85
CA VAL A 39 -12.54 16.73 -6.15
C VAL A 39 -11.80 17.16 -4.89
N TYR A 40 -10.50 16.96 -4.83
CA TYR A 40 -9.67 17.36 -3.69
C TYR A 40 -9.06 18.75 -3.84
N ALA A 41 -8.92 19.28 -5.07
CA ALA A 41 -8.62 20.68 -5.32
C ALA A 41 -9.57 21.24 -6.38
N LEU A 42 -10.20 22.37 -6.09
CA LEU A 42 -11.04 23.09 -7.03
C LEU A 42 -10.19 23.87 -8.04
N GLU A 43 -10.78 24.37 -9.10
CA GLU A 43 -10.10 25.18 -10.12
C GLU A 43 -9.35 26.36 -9.51
N GLU A 44 -9.99 27.09 -8.58
CA GLU A 44 -9.39 28.21 -7.87
C GLU A 44 -8.31 27.83 -6.83
N GLU A 45 -8.24 26.56 -6.45
CA GLU A 45 -7.25 26.00 -5.52
C GLU A 45 -6.04 25.38 -6.25
N SER A 46 -6.11 25.26 -7.59
CA SER A 46 -5.09 24.67 -8.45
C SER A 46 -4.27 25.75 -9.14
N GLU A 47 -2.96 25.58 -9.22
CA GLU A 47 -2.05 26.52 -9.91
C GLU A 47 -2.37 26.64 -11.41
N GLU A 48 -2.85 25.59 -12.04
CA GLU A 48 -3.18 25.52 -13.48
C GLU A 48 -4.63 25.88 -13.77
N GLY A 49 -5.45 26.18 -12.76
CA GLY A 49 -6.88 26.42 -12.92
C GLY A 49 -7.68 25.21 -13.39
N ILE A 50 -7.14 23.99 -13.16
CA ILE A 50 -7.78 22.71 -13.48
C ILE A 50 -8.11 21.99 -12.17
N PRO A 51 -9.35 21.49 -11.99
CA PRO A 51 -9.69 20.75 -10.78
C PRO A 51 -8.91 19.45 -10.72
N LEU A 52 -8.42 19.09 -9.52
CA LEU A 52 -7.78 17.81 -9.27
C LEU A 52 -8.79 16.90 -8.58
N TYR A 53 -8.98 15.74 -9.14
CA TYR A 53 -9.94 14.76 -8.63
C TYR A 53 -9.37 13.35 -8.59
N PHE A 54 -10.05 12.52 -7.84
CA PHE A 54 -9.78 11.09 -7.72
C PHE A 54 -11.07 10.36 -8.15
N SER A 55 -11.04 9.76 -9.32
CA SER A 55 -12.22 9.17 -9.94
C SER A 55 -12.61 7.85 -9.28
N GLN A 56 -13.82 7.37 -9.55
CA GLN A 56 -14.22 6.03 -9.07
C GLN A 56 -13.32 4.94 -9.65
N THR A 57 -12.87 5.10 -10.90
CA THR A 57 -11.93 4.17 -11.54
C THR A 57 -10.57 4.20 -10.85
N ASP A 58 -10.04 5.37 -10.48
CA ASP A 58 -8.78 5.50 -9.74
C ASP A 58 -8.87 4.80 -8.36
N ILE A 59 -10.00 4.96 -7.67
CA ILE A 59 -10.26 4.30 -6.39
C ILE A 59 -10.23 2.78 -6.56
N ARG A 60 -10.86 2.24 -7.60
CA ARG A 60 -10.85 0.80 -7.89
C ARG A 60 -9.46 0.27 -8.17
N GLN A 61 -8.67 0.98 -8.99
CA GLN A 61 -7.27 0.61 -9.27
C GLN A 61 -6.41 0.65 -8.00
N TYR A 62 -6.65 1.64 -7.14
CA TYR A 62 -5.98 1.72 -5.84
C TYR A 62 -6.32 0.51 -4.97
N ILE A 63 -7.61 0.15 -4.87
CA ILE A 63 -8.07 -1.02 -4.09
C ILE A 63 -7.49 -2.32 -4.65
N ASP A 64 -7.40 -2.47 -5.97
CA ASP A 64 -6.79 -3.65 -6.60
C ASP A 64 -5.31 -3.77 -6.23
N THR A 65 -4.58 -2.67 -6.24
CA THR A 65 -3.17 -2.62 -5.84
C THR A 65 -3.00 -2.96 -4.35
N LYS A 66 -3.84 -2.36 -3.49
CA LYS A 66 -3.87 -2.65 -2.05
C LYS A 66 -4.18 -4.12 -1.77
N ALA A 67 -5.22 -4.66 -2.41
CA ALA A 67 -5.63 -6.05 -2.24
C ALA A 67 -4.52 -7.03 -2.65
N ALA A 68 -3.80 -6.74 -3.73
CA ALA A 68 -2.65 -7.54 -4.15
C ALA A 68 -1.53 -7.51 -3.08
N ALA A 69 -1.19 -6.32 -2.55
CA ALA A 69 -0.14 -6.18 -1.54
C ALA A 69 -0.50 -6.93 -0.24
N HIS A 70 -1.73 -6.78 0.24
CA HIS A 70 -2.24 -7.48 1.42
C HIS A 70 -2.20 -9.01 1.24
N THR A 71 -2.75 -9.50 0.11
CA THR A 71 -2.76 -10.94 -0.19
C THR A 71 -1.36 -11.52 -0.33
N MET A 72 -0.41 -10.78 -0.91
CA MET A 72 0.99 -11.23 -0.99
C MET A 72 1.62 -11.38 0.38
N LEU A 73 1.34 -10.46 1.32
CA LEU A 73 1.81 -10.56 2.70
C LEU A 73 1.25 -11.79 3.39
N ASP A 74 -0.06 -12.03 3.32
CA ASP A 74 -0.72 -13.21 3.89
C ASP A 74 -0.12 -14.52 3.34
N CYS A 75 0.04 -14.60 2.03
CA CYS A 75 0.64 -15.76 1.37
C CYS A 75 2.09 -15.98 1.78
N LEU A 76 2.85 -14.91 1.99
CA LEU A 76 4.23 -14.98 2.45
C LEU A 76 4.31 -15.53 3.87
N LEU A 77 3.48 -15.02 4.78
CA LEU A 77 3.41 -15.49 6.17
C LEU A 77 3.00 -16.96 6.23
N GLU A 78 1.96 -17.36 5.49
CA GLU A 78 1.53 -18.76 5.40
C GLU A 78 2.65 -19.67 4.87
N SER A 79 3.36 -19.24 3.84
CA SER A 79 4.48 -20.00 3.27
C SER A 79 5.65 -20.18 4.27
N ALA A 80 5.80 -19.23 5.19
CA ALA A 80 6.77 -19.30 6.28
C ALA A 80 6.26 -20.08 7.51
N GLY A 81 4.99 -20.47 7.53
CA GLY A 81 4.33 -21.09 8.67
C GLY A 81 4.12 -20.12 9.86
N CYS A 82 4.02 -18.84 9.57
CA CYS A 82 3.87 -17.74 10.52
C CYS A 82 2.51 -17.06 10.37
N THR A 83 2.11 -16.37 11.42
CA THR A 83 0.98 -15.43 11.44
C THR A 83 1.48 -14.01 11.70
N GLU A 84 0.63 -12.99 11.57
CA GLU A 84 1.00 -11.61 11.91
C GLU A 84 1.42 -11.45 13.38
N GLU A 85 0.89 -12.27 14.28
CA GLU A 85 1.23 -12.26 15.71
C GLU A 85 2.67 -12.71 15.97
N ASP A 86 3.20 -13.60 15.12
CA ASP A 86 4.57 -14.12 15.22
C ASP A 86 5.62 -13.09 14.76
N ILE A 87 5.21 -12.03 14.05
CA ILE A 87 6.12 -11.02 13.53
C ILE A 87 6.44 -10.00 14.63
N GLY A 88 7.67 -10.01 15.12
CA GLY A 88 8.14 -9.07 16.12
C GLY A 88 8.26 -7.64 15.62
N HIS A 89 8.72 -7.44 14.37
CA HIS A 89 8.97 -6.12 13.81
C HIS A 89 8.91 -6.09 12.29
N TYR A 90 8.39 -4.99 11.72
CA TYR A 90 8.30 -4.72 10.28
C TYR A 90 9.27 -3.63 9.87
N TYR A 91 10.13 -3.91 8.92
CA TYR A 91 11.06 -2.96 8.33
C TYR A 91 10.58 -2.53 6.95
N LEU A 92 10.30 -1.24 6.80
CA LEU A 92 9.81 -0.66 5.56
C LEU A 92 10.93 0.12 4.87
N SER A 93 11.25 -0.20 3.64
CA SER A 93 12.30 0.46 2.88
C SER A 93 11.80 0.94 1.51
N GLY A 94 12.52 1.90 0.95
CA GLY A 94 12.23 2.50 -0.34
C GLY A 94 11.53 3.86 -0.25
N ALA A 95 11.53 4.61 -1.35
CA ALA A 95 11.02 5.98 -1.40
C ALA A 95 9.54 6.08 -1.01
N PHE A 96 8.72 5.10 -1.40
CA PHE A 96 7.31 5.06 -1.06
C PHE A 96 7.08 4.98 0.46
N CYS A 97 7.83 4.13 1.16
CA CYS A 97 7.73 3.98 2.61
C CYS A 97 8.40 5.14 3.37
N ALA A 98 9.45 5.74 2.81
CA ALA A 98 10.15 6.86 3.43
C ALA A 98 9.33 8.16 3.46
N HIS A 99 8.44 8.35 2.47
CA HIS A 99 7.61 9.57 2.32
C HIS A 99 6.11 9.30 2.55
N GLY A 100 5.70 8.05 2.65
CA GLY A 100 4.31 7.65 2.90
C GLY A 100 3.90 7.85 4.37
N ASN A 101 2.62 8.12 4.60
CA ASN A 101 2.06 8.10 5.94
C ASN A 101 1.69 6.67 6.33
N LEU A 102 2.38 6.13 7.32
CA LEU A 102 2.20 4.74 7.80
C LEU A 102 0.80 4.51 8.37
N GLU A 103 0.27 5.44 9.17
CA GLU A 103 -1.08 5.33 9.74
C GLU A 103 -2.13 5.25 8.64
N SER A 104 -1.99 6.07 7.58
CA SER A 104 -2.86 6.00 6.41
C SER A 104 -2.76 4.65 5.68
N ALA A 105 -1.57 4.07 5.60
CA ALA A 105 -1.38 2.76 4.96
C ALA A 105 -2.00 1.61 5.76
N ILE A 106 -1.96 1.68 7.09
CA ILE A 106 -2.65 0.77 8.00
C ILE A 106 -4.18 0.98 7.89
N THR A 107 -4.65 2.23 7.94
CA THR A 107 -6.07 2.57 7.83
C THR A 107 -6.75 1.98 6.60
N VAL A 108 -6.06 1.98 5.46
CA VAL A 108 -6.59 1.39 4.21
C VAL A 108 -6.27 -0.10 4.06
N GLY A 109 -5.58 -0.71 5.03
CA GLY A 109 -5.28 -2.15 5.06
C GLY A 109 -4.20 -2.59 4.06
N ILE A 110 -3.21 -1.74 3.76
CA ILE A 110 -2.00 -2.16 3.03
C ILE A 110 -1.07 -2.91 3.97
N PHE A 111 -0.91 -2.43 5.20
CA PHE A 111 -0.11 -3.05 6.24
C PHE A 111 -0.98 -3.53 7.40
N PRO A 112 -0.54 -4.54 8.16
CA PRO A 112 -1.23 -5.05 9.33
C PRO A 112 -1.55 -3.96 10.36
N ASP A 113 -2.68 -4.11 11.04
CA ASP A 113 -3.08 -3.23 12.15
C ASP A 113 -2.41 -3.67 13.46
N VAL A 114 -1.13 -3.37 13.57
CA VAL A 114 -0.31 -3.63 14.76
C VAL A 114 0.24 -2.31 15.32
N PRO A 115 0.68 -2.27 16.58
CA PRO A 115 1.24 -1.05 17.18
C PRO A 115 2.35 -0.43 16.32
N LEU A 116 2.33 0.91 16.16
CA LEU A 116 3.27 1.64 15.31
C LEU A 116 4.74 1.41 15.69
N GLU A 117 5.00 1.11 16.96
CA GLU A 117 6.33 0.78 17.49
C GLU A 117 6.92 -0.49 16.87
N ARG A 118 6.08 -1.34 16.27
CA ARG A 118 6.53 -2.54 15.53
C ARG A 118 6.95 -2.23 14.11
N TYR A 119 6.89 -0.97 13.68
CA TYR A 119 7.33 -0.52 12.36
C TYR A 119 8.57 0.34 12.45
N SER A 120 9.52 0.13 11.53
CA SER A 120 10.66 1.04 11.31
C SER A 120 10.79 1.36 9.83
N ALA A 121 10.73 2.64 9.51
CA ALA A 121 11.05 3.12 8.17
C ALA A 121 12.58 3.20 8.01
N LEU A 122 13.09 2.43 7.07
CA LEU A 122 14.49 2.49 6.63
C LEU A 122 14.57 3.45 5.43
N SER A 123 15.66 4.18 5.30
CA SER A 123 15.85 5.07 4.16
C SER A 123 16.03 4.27 2.86
N ASN A 124 17.19 4.26 2.28
CA ASN A 124 17.50 3.46 1.10
C ASN A 124 18.34 2.24 1.51
N ALA A 125 17.69 1.18 1.98
CA ALA A 125 18.37 -0.02 2.47
C ALA A 125 19.29 -0.67 1.41
N SER A 126 18.94 -0.58 0.12
CA SER A 126 19.78 -1.09 -0.97
C SER A 126 21.10 -0.31 -1.08
N LEU A 127 21.03 1.02 -0.98
CA LEU A 127 22.22 1.88 -1.00
C LEU A 127 23.07 1.66 0.26
N ASP A 128 22.45 1.54 1.42
CA ASP A 128 23.14 1.31 2.69
C ASP A 128 23.82 -0.06 2.70
N GLY A 129 23.18 -1.09 2.15
CA GLY A 129 23.79 -2.42 1.94
C GLY A 129 25.01 -2.36 1.01
N ALA A 130 24.87 -1.69 -0.14
CA ALA A 130 25.99 -1.51 -1.08
C ALA A 130 27.16 -0.75 -0.44
N ARG A 131 26.87 0.30 0.35
CA ARG A 131 27.87 1.07 1.09
C ARG A 131 28.58 0.17 2.13
N THR A 132 27.83 -0.64 2.85
CA THR A 132 28.40 -1.57 3.84
C THR A 132 29.39 -2.53 3.19
N LEU A 133 29.05 -3.12 2.03
CA LEU A 133 29.94 -4.03 1.29
C LEU A 133 31.19 -3.31 0.73
N LEU A 134 31.06 -2.04 0.34
CA LEU A 134 32.22 -1.25 -0.12
C LEU A 134 33.20 -0.96 1.01
N LEU A 135 32.69 -0.73 2.23
CA LEU A 135 33.50 -0.40 3.40
C LEU A 135 34.08 -1.64 4.09
N ASP A 136 33.38 -2.75 4.02
CA ASP A 136 33.76 -4.01 4.67
C ASP A 136 33.53 -5.21 3.74
N ARG A 137 34.58 -5.65 3.06
CA ARG A 137 34.53 -6.78 2.14
C ARG A 137 34.28 -8.13 2.82
N SER A 138 34.50 -8.25 4.13
CA SER A 138 34.20 -9.50 4.86
C SER A 138 32.69 -9.80 4.83
N ARG A 139 31.84 -8.79 4.66
CA ARG A 139 30.39 -8.93 4.49
C ARG A 139 29.95 -9.62 3.20
N MET A 140 30.88 -9.90 2.29
CA MET A 140 30.55 -10.71 1.10
C MET A 140 30.11 -12.13 1.46
N GLU A 141 30.59 -12.67 2.58
CA GLU A 141 30.17 -13.98 3.09
C GLU A 141 28.68 -13.97 3.49
N ASP A 142 28.19 -12.85 4.05
CA ASP A 142 26.76 -12.67 4.36
C ASP A 142 25.89 -12.72 3.08
N ILE A 143 26.38 -12.15 1.97
CA ILE A 143 25.68 -12.18 0.68
C ILE A 143 25.60 -13.62 0.13
N GLU A 144 26.68 -14.38 0.19
CA GLU A 144 26.65 -15.77 -0.25
C GLU A 144 25.69 -16.60 0.61
N TYR A 145 25.70 -16.41 1.92
CA TYR A 145 24.74 -17.05 2.83
C TYR A 145 23.29 -16.69 2.48
N LEU A 146 22.99 -15.41 2.25
CA LEU A 146 21.65 -14.96 1.86
C LEU A 146 21.24 -15.58 0.52
N ARG A 147 22.13 -15.59 -0.47
CA ARG A 147 21.85 -16.17 -1.79
C ARG A 147 21.47 -17.65 -1.73
N GLU A 148 22.06 -18.40 -0.81
CA GLU A 148 21.79 -19.82 -0.61
C GLU A 148 20.54 -20.10 0.23
N ASN A 149 20.10 -19.12 1.05
CA ASN A 149 19.03 -19.29 2.03
C ASN A 149 17.77 -18.43 1.76
N VAL A 150 17.74 -17.67 0.66
CA VAL A 150 16.54 -16.91 0.24
C VAL A 150 15.69 -17.74 -0.69
N TYR A 151 14.41 -17.90 -0.35
CA TYR A 151 13.43 -18.59 -1.16
C TYR A 151 12.46 -17.59 -1.79
N SER A 152 12.15 -17.79 -3.07
CA SER A 152 11.16 -17.00 -3.80
C SER A 152 9.80 -17.67 -3.73
N VAL A 153 8.77 -16.92 -3.33
CA VAL A 153 7.38 -17.37 -3.34
C VAL A 153 6.73 -16.91 -4.66
N GLN A 154 6.23 -17.88 -5.44
CA GLN A 154 5.52 -17.61 -6.69
C GLN A 154 4.03 -17.44 -6.40
N PHE A 155 3.60 -16.25 -6.01
CA PHE A 155 2.20 -15.97 -5.61
C PHE A 155 1.18 -16.36 -6.68
N ALA A 156 1.48 -16.09 -7.96
CA ALA A 156 0.57 -16.41 -9.07
C ALA A 156 0.30 -17.93 -9.24
N SER A 157 1.15 -18.79 -8.70
CA SER A 157 0.97 -20.25 -8.73
C SER A 157 0.26 -20.81 -7.50
N MET A 158 -0.06 -19.97 -6.53
CA MET A 158 -0.85 -20.38 -5.37
C MET A 158 -2.33 -20.54 -5.78
N PRO A 159 -2.98 -21.70 -5.50
CA PRO A 159 -4.31 -22.00 -6.03
C PRO A 159 -5.37 -20.94 -5.69
N ASP A 160 -5.28 -20.36 -4.50
CA ASP A 160 -6.31 -19.45 -3.98
C ASP A 160 -5.93 -17.96 -4.08
N PHE A 161 -4.79 -17.61 -4.69
CA PHE A 161 -4.28 -16.24 -4.70
C PHE A 161 -5.30 -15.24 -5.25
N ILE A 162 -5.91 -15.53 -6.39
CA ILE A 162 -6.90 -14.65 -7.02
C ILE A 162 -8.16 -14.52 -6.16
N VAL A 163 -8.62 -15.62 -5.55
CA VAL A 163 -9.81 -15.63 -4.67
C VAL A 163 -9.54 -14.77 -3.43
N ARG A 164 -8.39 -14.94 -2.80
CA ARG A 164 -7.95 -14.12 -1.64
C ARG A 164 -7.82 -12.65 -2.01
N MET A 165 -7.23 -12.34 -3.17
CA MET A 165 -7.12 -10.97 -3.67
C MET A 165 -8.49 -10.34 -3.90
N GLN A 166 -9.47 -11.08 -4.43
CA GLN A 166 -10.84 -10.57 -4.56
C GLN A 166 -11.50 -10.33 -3.19
N ALA A 167 -11.27 -11.21 -2.22
CA ALA A 167 -11.77 -11.05 -0.85
C ALA A 167 -11.14 -9.86 -0.12
N ALA A 168 -9.90 -9.48 -0.46
CA ALA A 168 -9.18 -8.35 0.12
C ALA A 168 -9.51 -6.98 -0.53
N LYS A 169 -10.45 -6.93 -1.48
CA LYS A 169 -10.92 -5.68 -2.13
C LYS A 169 -11.90 -4.90 -1.24
N PHE A 170 -11.38 -4.34 -0.16
CA PHE A 170 -12.09 -3.43 0.74
C PHE A 170 -11.16 -2.28 1.16
N ILE A 171 -11.71 -1.21 1.71
CA ILE A 171 -10.96 -0.05 2.18
C ILE A 171 -11.48 0.43 3.54
#